data_f2b676dd389bb59d7069c946e4edc4f3
#
_entry.id   f2b676dd389bb59d7069c946e4edc4f3
#
_cell.length_a   1.000
_cell.length_b   1.000
_cell.length_c   1.000
_cell.angle_alpha   90.00
_cell.angle_beta   90.00
_cell.angle_gamma   90.00
#
_symmetry.space_group_name_H-M   'P 1'
#
loop_
_entity.id
_entity.type
_entity.pdbx_description
1 polymer ?
#
loop_
_entity_poly.entity_id
_entity_poly.type
_entity_poly.pdbx_seq_one_letter_code
_entity_poly.pdbx_strand_id
1 'polypeptide(L)'
;MAFISENNLAALIGTSNRTVQTWGKNGLYPLHQQNGAWGFDMEELKSIPEVEAMLQSNWEAESAVTPVRQFNSIELFAGGGGLALGMSLAGFHHVLLNEFETAACKTLKTNKPEWNVIEGDVRHIDFTPLRGKIDFLSGGFPCQAFSYAGKGAGFNDTRGTLFFELARAVKEIQPKVFMGENVKGLISHENGRTFETIKNTIAEL
;
A
#
# COMPACT_ATOMS: atom_id res chain seq x y z
N MET A 1 12.83 17.31 21.54
CA MET A 1 11.65 17.88 20.88
C MET A 1 11.41 17.04 19.64
N ALA A 2 10.33 16.30 19.63
CA ALA A 2 9.91 15.49 18.46
C ALA A 2 9.14 16.41 17.51
N PHE A 3 9.79 16.87 16.44
CA PHE A 3 9.25 17.85 15.50
C PHE A 3 8.55 17.17 14.32
N ILE A 4 7.35 17.67 13.95
CA ILE A 4 6.65 17.28 12.74
C ILE A 4 6.38 18.50 11.87
N SER A 5 6.76 18.44 10.58
CA SER A 5 6.48 19.53 9.64
C SER A 5 5.00 19.65 9.33
N GLU A 6 4.53 20.85 8.92
CA GLU A 6 3.14 21.08 8.50
C GLU A 6 2.68 20.05 7.44
N ASN A 7 3.53 19.75 6.47
CA ASN A 7 3.22 18.80 5.40
C ASN A 7 3.05 17.37 5.93
N ASN A 8 3.95 16.94 6.80
CA ASN A 8 3.91 15.59 7.37
C ASN A 8 2.73 15.43 8.32
N LEU A 9 2.41 16.46 9.11
CA LEU A 9 1.23 16.45 9.97
C LEU A 9 -0.05 16.36 9.14
N ALA A 10 -0.18 17.14 8.07
CA ALA A 10 -1.32 17.09 7.17
C ALA A 10 -1.51 15.71 6.56
N ALA A 11 -0.42 15.07 6.13
CA ALA A 11 -0.43 13.69 5.60
C ALA A 11 -0.85 12.68 6.67
N LEU A 12 -0.29 12.78 7.88
CA LEU A 12 -0.57 11.86 8.99
C LEU A 12 -2.06 11.84 9.36
N ILE A 13 -2.68 13.01 9.48
CA ILE A 13 -4.09 13.15 9.90
C ILE A 13 -5.09 13.20 8.73
N GLY A 14 -4.63 13.00 7.50
CA GLY A 14 -5.48 12.97 6.31
C GLY A 14 -6.16 14.29 5.97
N THR A 15 -5.51 15.43 6.26
CA THR A 15 -6.06 16.77 6.00
C THR A 15 -5.22 17.57 5.00
N SER A 16 -5.66 18.80 4.67
CA SER A 16 -4.90 19.66 3.78
C SER A 16 -3.82 20.45 4.52
N ASN A 17 -2.70 20.74 3.85
CA ASN A 17 -1.66 21.65 4.38
C ASN A 17 -2.23 22.99 4.81
N ARG A 18 -3.22 23.51 4.07
CA ARG A 18 -3.89 24.78 4.39
C ARG A 18 -4.60 24.73 5.75
N THR A 19 -5.22 23.61 6.08
CA THR A 19 -5.86 23.40 7.39
C THR A 19 -4.82 23.46 8.50
N VAL A 20 -3.73 22.72 8.38
CA VAL A 20 -2.65 22.67 9.37
C VAL A 20 -1.99 24.05 9.55
N GLN A 21 -1.70 24.76 8.45
CA GLN A 21 -1.19 26.13 8.49
C GLN A 21 -2.13 27.11 9.21
N THR A 22 -3.42 26.91 9.05
CA THR A 22 -4.43 27.74 9.74
C THR A 22 -4.36 27.51 11.25
N TRP A 23 -4.10 26.30 11.73
CA TRP A 23 -3.93 26.00 13.15
C TRP A 23 -2.77 26.79 13.77
N GLY A 24 -1.60 26.81 13.11
CA GLY A 24 -0.45 27.61 13.56
C GLY A 24 -0.74 29.11 13.55
N LYS A 25 -1.34 29.61 12.46
CA LYS A 25 -1.68 31.05 12.34
C LYS A 25 -2.71 31.53 13.36
N ASN A 26 -3.67 30.70 13.71
CA ASN A 26 -4.71 31.01 14.69
C ASN A 26 -4.28 30.72 16.13
N GLY A 27 -3.04 30.25 16.36
CA GLY A 27 -2.53 29.94 17.69
C GLY A 27 -3.20 28.73 18.35
N LEU A 28 -3.83 27.85 17.56
CA LEU A 28 -4.42 26.61 18.10
C LEU A 28 -3.32 25.68 18.62
N TYR A 29 -2.20 25.59 17.91
CA TYR A 29 -0.98 24.93 18.33
C TYR A 29 0.22 25.85 18.07
N PRO A 30 1.23 25.89 18.97
CA PRO A 30 2.45 26.68 18.77
C PRO A 30 3.20 26.25 17.51
N LEU A 31 3.58 27.24 16.69
CA LEU A 31 4.34 27.01 15.47
C LEU A 31 5.83 27.20 15.73
N HIS A 32 6.63 26.21 15.37
CA HIS A 32 8.07 26.18 15.52
C HIS A 32 8.77 26.14 14.17
N GLN A 33 10.03 26.50 14.14
CA GLN A 33 10.86 26.38 12.94
C GLN A 33 12.08 25.51 13.25
N GLN A 34 12.30 24.46 12.47
CA GLN A 34 13.44 23.58 12.58
C GLN A 34 14.01 23.29 11.17
N ASN A 35 15.32 23.50 11.01
CA ASN A 35 16.03 23.27 9.74
C ASN A 35 15.37 23.95 8.51
N GLY A 36 14.82 25.16 8.71
CA GLY A 36 14.15 25.94 7.66
C GLY A 36 12.69 25.51 7.35
N ALA A 37 12.18 24.46 7.96
CA ALA A 37 10.79 24.02 7.84
C ALA A 37 9.95 24.52 9.01
N TRP A 38 8.71 24.93 8.73
CA TRP A 38 7.70 25.21 9.75
C TRP A 38 6.95 23.94 10.17
N GLY A 39 6.62 23.84 11.45
CA GLY A 39 5.93 22.68 12.02
C GLY A 39 5.63 22.82 13.50
N PHE A 40 5.41 21.73 14.16
CA PHE A 40 4.92 21.66 15.55
C PHE A 40 5.77 20.70 16.38
N ASP A 41 5.80 20.91 17.68
CA ASP A 41 6.26 19.88 18.62
C ASP A 41 5.16 18.82 18.77
N MET A 42 5.50 17.55 18.54
CA MET A 42 4.54 16.45 18.62
C MET A 42 3.94 16.30 20.04
N GLU A 43 4.69 16.68 21.07
CA GLU A 43 4.18 16.66 22.44
C GLU A 43 3.01 17.62 22.65
N GLU A 44 3.02 18.77 21.96
CA GLU A 44 1.94 19.76 21.99
C GLU A 44 0.70 19.31 21.21
N LEU A 45 0.86 18.30 20.34
CA LEU A 45 -0.19 17.73 19.50
C LEU A 45 -0.82 16.44 20.06
N LYS A 46 -0.52 16.05 21.29
CA LYS A 46 -1.02 14.79 21.92
C LYS A 46 -2.54 14.63 21.93
N SER A 47 -3.27 15.74 21.82
CA SER A 47 -4.74 15.67 21.70
C SER A 47 -5.23 15.13 20.35
N ILE A 48 -4.35 14.98 19.37
CA ILE A 48 -4.65 14.40 18.06
C ILE A 48 -4.34 12.90 18.12
N PRO A 49 -5.34 12.01 17.94
CA PRO A 49 -5.19 10.57 18.14
C PRO A 49 -4.06 9.94 17.33
N GLU A 50 -3.86 10.37 16.08
CA GLU A 50 -2.81 9.86 15.20
C GLU A 50 -1.40 10.24 15.71
N VAL A 51 -1.27 11.44 16.29
CA VAL A 51 0.00 11.90 16.88
C VAL A 51 0.26 11.17 18.19
N GLU A 52 -0.77 10.98 19.02
CA GLU A 52 -0.66 10.21 20.26
C GLU A 52 -0.20 8.78 19.97
N ALA A 53 -0.80 8.13 18.99
CA ALA A 53 -0.42 6.79 18.56
C ALA A 53 1.05 6.72 18.12
N MET A 54 1.53 7.73 17.35
CA MET A 54 2.95 7.81 16.97
C MET A 54 3.88 7.96 18.19
N LEU A 55 3.52 8.80 19.16
CA LEU A 55 4.33 9.04 20.35
C LEU A 55 4.39 7.81 21.28
N GLN A 56 3.33 7.00 21.27
CA GLN A 56 3.25 5.76 22.04
C GLN A 56 3.90 4.58 21.31
N SER A 57 4.14 4.69 20.02
CA SER A 57 4.81 3.65 19.21
C SER A 57 6.22 3.42 19.69
N ASN A 58 6.56 2.18 20.01
CA ASN A 58 7.93 1.76 20.31
C ASN A 58 8.46 0.90 19.16
N TRP A 59 8.72 1.54 18.03
CA TRP A 59 9.18 0.88 16.81
C TRP A 59 10.44 0.03 17.03
N GLU A 60 11.37 0.49 17.86
CA GLU A 60 12.60 -0.26 18.16
C GLU A 60 12.29 -1.56 18.90
N ALA A 61 11.39 -1.51 19.88
CA ALA A 61 10.97 -2.72 20.60
C ALA A 61 10.14 -3.64 19.71
N GLU A 62 9.24 -3.09 18.89
CA GLU A 62 8.42 -3.86 17.96
C GLU A 62 9.27 -4.55 16.88
N SER A 63 10.27 -3.84 16.33
CA SER A 63 11.18 -4.40 15.33
C SER A 63 12.17 -5.42 15.90
N ALA A 64 12.39 -5.41 17.21
CA ALA A 64 13.22 -6.40 17.90
C ALA A 64 12.50 -7.73 18.20
N VAL A 65 11.17 -7.78 18.02
CA VAL A 65 10.39 -9.02 18.23
C VAL A 65 10.77 -10.03 17.15
N THR A 66 11.31 -11.16 17.58
CA THR A 66 11.57 -12.28 16.66
C THR A 66 10.24 -12.93 16.26
N PRO A 67 9.91 -12.99 14.96
CA PRO A 67 8.68 -13.64 14.51
C PRO A 67 8.64 -15.11 14.96
N VAL A 68 7.49 -15.57 15.45
CA VAL A 68 7.29 -16.99 15.84
C VAL A 68 7.43 -17.89 14.61
N ARG A 69 7.06 -17.37 13.45
CA ARG A 69 7.30 -18.00 12.14
C ARG A 69 7.43 -16.93 11.06
N GLN A 70 8.07 -17.28 9.97
CA GLN A 70 8.14 -16.46 8.78
C GLN A 70 6.90 -16.71 7.91
N PHE A 71 6.28 -15.63 7.42
CA PHE A 71 5.15 -15.69 6.49
C PHE A 71 5.64 -15.41 5.07
N ASN A 72 5.19 -16.22 4.12
CA ASN A 72 5.50 -16.04 2.70
C ASN A 72 4.55 -15.04 2.07
N SER A 73 5.11 -14.09 1.34
CA SER A 73 4.33 -13.07 0.64
C SER A 73 4.68 -12.96 -0.84
N ILE A 74 3.72 -12.47 -1.60
CA ILE A 74 3.88 -12.00 -2.98
C ILE A 74 3.36 -10.58 -3.04
N GLU A 75 4.05 -9.72 -3.79
CA GLU A 75 3.56 -8.38 -4.12
C GLU A 75 3.53 -8.20 -5.63
N LEU A 76 2.37 -7.82 -6.16
CA LEU A 76 2.16 -7.46 -7.55
C LEU A 76 2.11 -5.94 -7.68
N PHE A 77 2.63 -5.42 -8.78
CA PHE A 77 2.72 -3.97 -9.03
C PHE A 77 3.57 -3.27 -7.96
N ALA A 78 4.72 -3.85 -7.63
CA ALA A 78 5.52 -3.52 -6.46
C ALA A 78 6.12 -2.09 -6.49
N GLY A 79 6.13 -1.42 -7.65
CA GLY A 79 6.72 -0.10 -7.80
C GLY A 79 8.17 -0.05 -7.32
N GLY A 80 8.53 0.99 -6.58
CA GLY A 80 9.87 1.11 -5.96
C GLY A 80 10.08 0.28 -4.69
N GLY A 81 9.07 -0.52 -4.27
CA GLY A 81 9.20 -1.46 -3.15
C GLY A 81 8.88 -0.88 -1.77
N GLY A 82 8.09 0.20 -1.69
CA GLY A 82 7.75 0.81 -0.40
C GLY A 82 6.96 -0.14 0.50
N LEU A 83 5.92 -0.79 -0.04
CA LEU A 83 5.13 -1.76 0.70
C LEU A 83 5.95 -3.02 1.00
N ALA A 84 6.69 -3.55 0.01
CA ALA A 84 7.59 -4.69 0.21
C ALA A 84 8.59 -4.46 1.33
N LEU A 85 9.19 -3.26 1.39
CA LEU A 85 10.11 -2.91 2.47
C LEU A 85 9.43 -2.94 3.84
N GLY A 86 8.25 -2.33 3.96
CA GLY A 86 7.47 -2.34 5.19
C GLY A 86 7.11 -3.76 5.64
N MET A 87 6.68 -4.61 4.70
CA MET A 87 6.38 -6.02 4.97
C MET A 87 7.62 -6.81 5.37
N SER A 88 8.77 -6.57 4.71
CA SER A 88 10.05 -7.19 5.06
C SER A 88 10.48 -6.84 6.50
N LEU A 89 10.30 -5.57 6.90
CA LEU A 89 10.55 -5.12 8.28
C LEU A 89 9.58 -5.77 9.27
N ALA A 90 8.36 -6.09 8.86
CA ALA A 90 7.39 -6.84 9.67
C ALA A 90 7.64 -8.37 9.68
N GLY A 91 8.73 -8.84 9.07
CA GLY A 91 9.15 -10.25 9.10
C GLY A 91 8.56 -11.13 7.99
N PHE A 92 7.97 -10.53 6.94
CA PHE A 92 7.55 -11.29 5.76
C PHE A 92 8.74 -11.66 4.87
N HIS A 93 8.68 -12.84 4.29
CA HIS A 93 9.58 -13.30 3.24
C HIS A 93 8.90 -13.15 1.87
N HIS A 94 9.48 -12.34 1.00
CA HIS A 94 8.97 -12.18 -0.36
C HIS A 94 9.41 -13.34 -1.24
N VAL A 95 8.45 -14.19 -1.62
CA VAL A 95 8.67 -15.28 -2.58
C VAL A 95 8.81 -14.71 -3.99
N LEU A 96 8.07 -13.63 -4.29
CA LEU A 96 8.05 -12.98 -5.59
C LEU A 96 7.57 -11.55 -5.45
N LEU A 97 8.22 -10.63 -6.15
CA LEU A 97 7.77 -9.27 -6.42
C LEU A 97 7.62 -9.13 -7.94
N ASN A 98 6.47 -8.66 -8.42
CA ASN A 98 6.30 -8.37 -9.84
C ASN A 98 6.15 -6.87 -10.07
N GLU A 99 6.87 -6.38 -11.07
CA GLU A 99 6.78 -5.00 -11.52
C GLU A 99 7.01 -4.93 -13.04
N PHE A 100 6.27 -4.05 -13.70
CA PHE A 100 6.36 -3.86 -15.14
C PHE A 100 7.41 -2.81 -15.53
N GLU A 101 7.55 -1.77 -14.72
CA GLU A 101 8.41 -0.62 -15.03
C GLU A 101 9.88 -0.93 -14.75
N THR A 102 10.71 -0.92 -15.79
CA THR A 102 12.14 -1.25 -15.70
C THR A 102 12.90 -0.40 -14.68
N ALA A 103 12.57 0.90 -14.56
CA ALA A 103 13.23 1.78 -13.59
C ALA A 103 12.92 1.38 -12.15
N ALA A 104 11.68 0.99 -11.88
CA ALA A 104 11.24 0.48 -10.57
C ALA A 104 11.89 -0.86 -10.27
N CYS A 105 11.92 -1.79 -11.22
CA CYS A 105 12.61 -3.08 -11.10
C CYS A 105 14.10 -2.90 -10.78
N LYS A 106 14.76 -1.95 -11.45
CA LYS A 106 16.16 -1.63 -11.16
C LYS A 106 16.34 -1.13 -9.73
N THR A 107 15.43 -0.28 -9.26
CA THR A 107 15.44 0.21 -7.86
C THR A 107 15.31 -0.95 -6.88
N LEU A 108 14.35 -1.85 -7.07
CA LEU A 108 14.16 -3.04 -6.26
C LEU A 108 15.43 -3.91 -6.20
N LYS A 109 15.95 -4.30 -7.37
CA LYS A 109 17.14 -5.17 -7.50
C LYS A 109 18.42 -4.52 -6.95
N THR A 110 18.52 -3.19 -7.00
CA THR A 110 19.68 -2.45 -6.46
C THR A 110 19.64 -2.37 -4.94
N ASN A 111 18.47 -2.05 -4.38
CA ASN A 111 18.31 -1.86 -2.95
C ASN A 111 18.19 -3.17 -2.17
N LYS A 112 17.66 -4.20 -2.81
CA LYS A 112 17.37 -5.51 -2.22
C LYS A 112 17.71 -6.62 -3.23
N PRO A 113 19.01 -6.88 -3.47
CA PRO A 113 19.45 -7.87 -4.46
C PRO A 113 19.00 -9.30 -4.15
N GLU A 114 18.66 -9.58 -2.90
CA GLU A 114 18.13 -10.87 -2.44
C GLU A 114 16.65 -11.11 -2.81
N TRP A 115 15.91 -10.07 -3.22
CA TRP A 115 14.51 -10.22 -3.59
C TRP A 115 14.37 -10.82 -4.99
N ASN A 116 13.45 -11.78 -5.12
CA ASN A 116 13.06 -12.35 -6.40
C ASN A 116 12.13 -11.40 -7.17
N VAL A 117 12.70 -10.49 -7.96
CA VAL A 117 11.96 -9.50 -8.74
C VAL A 117 11.75 -10.00 -10.18
N ILE A 118 10.50 -10.29 -10.52
CA ILE A 118 10.07 -10.60 -11.90
C ILE A 118 9.67 -9.29 -12.58
N GLU A 119 10.52 -8.86 -13.51
CA GLU A 119 10.26 -7.73 -14.39
C GLU A 119 9.40 -8.16 -15.56
N GLY A 120 8.25 -7.51 -15.74
CA GLY A 120 7.38 -7.77 -16.87
C GLY A 120 5.90 -7.76 -16.53
N ASP A 121 5.11 -8.06 -17.55
CA ASP A 121 3.67 -8.03 -17.48
C ASP A 121 3.15 -9.19 -16.61
N VAL A 122 2.38 -8.85 -15.59
CA VAL A 122 1.75 -9.79 -14.65
C VAL A 122 0.90 -10.85 -15.36
N ARG A 123 0.34 -10.54 -16.52
CA ARG A 123 -0.48 -11.46 -17.33
C ARG A 123 0.29 -12.69 -17.82
N HIS A 124 1.61 -12.60 -17.87
CA HIS A 124 2.49 -13.70 -18.32
C HIS A 124 3.00 -14.56 -17.17
N ILE A 125 2.62 -14.27 -15.92
CA ILE A 125 3.04 -15.05 -14.76
C ILE A 125 2.05 -16.19 -14.53
N ASP A 126 2.56 -17.42 -14.47
CA ASP A 126 1.84 -18.59 -13.98
C ASP A 126 2.00 -18.67 -12.45
N PHE A 127 0.89 -18.49 -11.74
CA PHE A 127 0.87 -18.55 -10.29
C PHE A 127 0.52 -19.94 -9.75
N THR A 128 0.09 -20.88 -10.61
CA THR A 128 -0.36 -22.20 -10.18
C THR A 128 0.67 -22.99 -9.36
N PRO A 129 2.00 -22.89 -9.62
CA PRO A 129 3.02 -23.58 -8.81
C PRO A 129 3.10 -23.06 -7.36
N LEU A 130 2.52 -21.88 -7.07
CA LEU A 130 2.56 -21.22 -5.77
C LEU A 130 1.30 -21.50 -4.93
N ARG A 131 0.36 -22.30 -5.47
CA ARG A 131 -0.90 -22.61 -4.79
C ARG A 131 -0.67 -23.19 -3.40
N GLY A 132 -1.33 -22.59 -2.40
CA GLY A 132 -1.27 -23.00 -1.00
C GLY A 132 0.07 -22.75 -0.29
N LYS A 133 1.04 -22.11 -0.95
CA LYS A 133 2.38 -21.82 -0.40
C LYS A 133 2.54 -20.39 0.11
N ILE A 134 1.56 -19.54 -0.15
CA ILE A 134 1.61 -18.10 0.12
C ILE A 134 0.63 -17.77 1.25
N ASP A 135 1.13 -17.07 2.23
CA ASP A 135 0.32 -16.58 3.34
C ASP A 135 -0.37 -15.25 2.99
N PHE A 136 0.34 -14.36 2.29
CA PHE A 136 -0.13 -13.01 2.00
C PHE A 136 0.17 -12.60 0.56
N LEU A 137 -0.86 -12.12 -0.15
CA LEU A 137 -0.73 -11.53 -1.48
C LEU A 137 -1.13 -10.07 -1.42
N SER A 138 -0.27 -9.16 -1.86
CA SER A 138 -0.58 -7.73 -2.00
C SER A 138 -0.50 -7.27 -3.46
N GLY A 139 -1.25 -6.20 -3.78
CA GLY A 139 -1.16 -5.56 -5.07
C GLY A 139 -1.79 -4.18 -5.10
N GLY A 140 -0.98 -3.15 -5.39
CA GLY A 140 -1.41 -1.79 -5.66
C GLY A 140 -1.71 -1.61 -7.16
N PHE A 141 -2.85 -2.13 -7.62
CA PHE A 141 -3.20 -2.09 -9.05
C PHE A 141 -3.56 -0.67 -9.51
N PRO A 142 -3.16 -0.24 -10.73
CA PRO A 142 -3.49 1.08 -11.25
C PRO A 142 -4.99 1.24 -11.48
N CYS A 143 -5.50 2.43 -11.20
CA CYS A 143 -6.92 2.79 -11.31
C CYS A 143 -7.42 2.92 -12.76
N GLN A 144 -6.59 2.56 -13.76
CA GLN A 144 -6.91 2.76 -15.18
C GLN A 144 -7.93 1.73 -15.70
N ALA A 145 -8.97 2.26 -16.34
CA ALA A 145 -9.87 1.59 -17.30
C ALA A 145 -10.80 0.48 -16.78
N PHE A 146 -11.55 0.73 -15.72
CA PHE A 146 -12.76 -0.06 -15.47
C PHE A 146 -13.89 0.22 -16.49
N SER A 147 -13.74 1.23 -17.35
CA SER A 147 -14.75 1.67 -18.31
C SER A 147 -15.15 0.61 -19.36
N TYR A 148 -14.39 -0.45 -19.54
CA TYR A 148 -14.71 -1.57 -20.45
C TYR A 148 -15.34 -2.78 -19.78
N ALA A 149 -15.30 -2.91 -18.44
CA ALA A 149 -15.86 -4.07 -17.73
C ALA A 149 -17.40 -4.01 -17.52
N GLY A 150 -18.05 -2.94 -17.96
CA GLY A 150 -19.45 -2.64 -17.64
C GLY A 150 -20.53 -3.44 -18.36
N LYS A 151 -20.24 -4.53 -19.04
CA LYS A 151 -21.25 -5.34 -19.77
C LYS A 151 -21.32 -6.79 -19.29
N GLY A 152 -21.44 -7.03 -17.97
CA GLY A 152 -22.08 -8.24 -17.46
C GLY A 152 -21.49 -9.62 -17.84
N ALA A 153 -20.23 -9.70 -18.27
CA ALA A 153 -19.66 -10.95 -18.79
C ALA A 153 -18.74 -11.69 -17.79
N GLY A 154 -18.74 -11.33 -16.50
CA GLY A 154 -18.00 -12.04 -15.47
C GLY A 154 -16.48 -12.09 -15.71
N PHE A 155 -15.80 -13.06 -15.11
CA PHE A 155 -14.35 -13.29 -15.24
C PHE A 155 -13.86 -13.49 -16.70
N ASN A 156 -14.74 -13.83 -17.64
CA ASN A 156 -14.36 -14.16 -19.01
C ASN A 156 -14.24 -12.96 -19.96
N ASP A 157 -14.72 -11.76 -19.58
CA ASP A 157 -14.69 -10.57 -20.43
C ASP A 157 -13.75 -9.46 -19.89
N THR A 158 -12.78 -9.83 -19.09
CA THR A 158 -11.94 -8.93 -18.31
C THR A 158 -10.62 -8.57 -19.00
N ARG A 159 -10.60 -8.59 -20.32
CA ARG A 159 -9.44 -8.19 -21.11
C ARG A 159 -9.13 -6.71 -20.91
N GLY A 160 -8.44 -6.35 -19.83
CA GLY A 160 -7.88 -5.02 -19.76
C GLY A 160 -7.70 -4.34 -18.41
N THR A 161 -8.14 -4.87 -17.29
CA THR A 161 -7.86 -4.22 -16.02
C THR A 161 -6.94 -5.08 -15.13
N LEU A 162 -5.90 -4.46 -14.62
CA LEU A 162 -4.90 -5.13 -13.79
C LEU A 162 -5.46 -5.60 -12.43
N PHE A 163 -6.62 -5.08 -12.01
CA PHE A 163 -7.38 -5.63 -10.89
C PHE A 163 -7.75 -7.11 -11.11
N PHE A 164 -8.17 -7.48 -12.33
CA PHE A 164 -8.55 -8.86 -12.61
C PHE A 164 -7.33 -9.80 -12.65
N GLU A 165 -6.15 -9.27 -12.91
CA GLU A 165 -4.91 -10.04 -12.76
C GLU A 165 -4.58 -10.30 -11.27
N LEU A 166 -4.84 -9.33 -10.39
CA LEU A 166 -4.78 -9.56 -8.94
C LEU A 166 -5.80 -10.63 -8.52
N ALA A 167 -7.05 -10.54 -9.00
CA ALA A 167 -8.10 -11.53 -8.74
C ALA A 167 -7.73 -12.93 -9.28
N ARG A 168 -7.13 -13.00 -10.47
CA ARG A 168 -6.57 -14.25 -11.03
C ARG A 168 -5.49 -14.84 -10.13
N ALA A 169 -4.56 -14.00 -9.68
CA ALA A 169 -3.51 -14.43 -8.77
C ALA A 169 -4.09 -14.97 -7.45
N VAL A 170 -5.09 -14.29 -6.85
CA VAL A 170 -5.80 -14.81 -5.66
C VAL A 170 -6.39 -16.19 -5.92
N LYS A 171 -7.07 -16.37 -7.05
CA LYS A 171 -7.72 -17.64 -7.43
C LYS A 171 -6.71 -18.78 -7.68
N GLU A 172 -5.57 -18.47 -8.32
CA GLU A 172 -4.53 -19.45 -8.64
C GLU A 172 -3.71 -19.82 -7.41
N ILE A 173 -3.29 -18.82 -6.62
CA ILE A 173 -2.43 -18.97 -5.44
C ILE A 173 -3.20 -19.52 -4.24
N GLN A 174 -4.44 -19.07 -4.03
CA GLN A 174 -5.23 -19.30 -2.81
C GLN A 174 -4.45 -18.89 -1.55
N PRO A 175 -4.04 -17.61 -1.43
CA PRO A 175 -3.35 -17.10 -0.26
C PRO A 175 -4.28 -17.11 0.95
N LYS A 176 -3.73 -17.11 2.18
CA LYS A 176 -4.56 -17.03 3.40
C LYS A 176 -5.21 -15.66 3.56
N VAL A 177 -4.49 -14.61 3.14
CA VAL A 177 -4.96 -13.21 3.14
C VAL A 177 -4.48 -12.55 1.88
N PHE A 178 -5.29 -11.66 1.33
CA PHE A 178 -4.84 -10.75 0.27
C PHE A 178 -5.25 -9.30 0.57
N MET A 179 -4.51 -8.38 -0.01
CA MET A 179 -4.73 -6.94 0.09
C MET A 179 -4.65 -6.31 -1.30
N GLY A 180 -5.73 -5.62 -1.70
CA GLY A 180 -5.73 -4.73 -2.85
C GLY A 180 -5.63 -3.29 -2.36
N GLU A 181 -4.61 -2.54 -2.82
CA GLU A 181 -4.45 -1.12 -2.51
C GLU A 181 -4.83 -0.27 -3.71
N ASN A 182 -5.50 0.86 -3.45
CA ASN A 182 -5.80 1.84 -4.48
C ASN A 182 -6.08 3.23 -3.87
N VAL A 183 -6.14 4.24 -4.73
CA VAL A 183 -6.41 5.62 -4.30
C VAL A 183 -7.86 5.81 -3.81
N LYS A 184 -8.07 6.75 -2.88
CA LYS A 184 -9.39 7.08 -2.33
C LYS A 184 -10.47 7.35 -3.39
N GLY A 185 -10.07 7.90 -4.54
CA GLY A 185 -10.98 8.18 -5.67
C GLY A 185 -11.67 6.94 -6.25
N LEU A 186 -11.14 5.74 -6.02
CA LEU A 186 -11.75 4.48 -6.47
C LEU A 186 -13.17 4.29 -5.94
N ILE A 187 -13.45 4.71 -4.71
CA ILE A 187 -14.76 4.56 -4.05
C ILE A 187 -15.85 5.34 -4.81
N SER A 188 -15.52 6.51 -5.33
CA SER A 188 -16.47 7.38 -6.06
C SER A 188 -16.39 7.23 -7.58
N HIS A 189 -15.42 6.47 -8.10
CA HIS A 189 -15.23 6.28 -9.52
C HIS A 189 -16.50 5.69 -10.18
N GLU A 190 -16.95 6.31 -11.29
CA GLU A 190 -18.19 5.93 -11.98
C GLU A 190 -19.43 5.83 -11.07
N ASN A 191 -19.58 6.78 -10.15
CA ASN A 191 -20.66 6.79 -9.14
C ASN A 191 -20.67 5.52 -8.26
N GLY A 192 -19.49 5.01 -7.90
CA GLY A 192 -19.32 3.82 -7.03
C GLY A 192 -19.40 2.47 -7.75
N ARG A 193 -19.76 2.43 -9.04
CA ARG A 193 -19.90 1.17 -9.79
C ARG A 193 -18.61 0.36 -9.86
N THR A 194 -17.48 1.04 -10.00
CA THR A 194 -16.17 0.39 -10.03
C THR A 194 -15.89 -0.36 -8.73
N PHE A 195 -16.13 0.28 -7.59
CA PHE A 195 -15.91 -0.34 -6.29
C PHE A 195 -16.86 -1.51 -6.03
N GLU A 196 -18.14 -1.39 -6.45
CA GLU A 196 -19.09 -2.50 -6.38
C GLU A 196 -18.66 -3.69 -7.27
N THR A 197 -18.13 -3.44 -8.46
CA THR A 197 -17.58 -4.50 -9.32
C THR A 197 -16.43 -5.23 -8.63
N ILE A 198 -15.52 -4.50 -8.00
CA ILE A 198 -14.40 -5.08 -7.22
C ILE A 198 -14.93 -5.97 -6.10
N LYS A 199 -15.89 -5.47 -5.30
CA LYS A 199 -16.48 -6.22 -4.19
C LYS A 199 -17.16 -7.51 -4.67
N ASN A 200 -17.94 -7.43 -5.75
CA ASN A 200 -18.61 -8.60 -6.31
C ASN A 200 -17.60 -9.63 -6.83
N THR A 201 -16.57 -9.19 -7.54
CA THR A 201 -15.50 -10.08 -8.01
C THR A 201 -14.79 -10.78 -6.85
N ILE A 202 -14.49 -10.05 -5.77
CA ILE A 202 -13.87 -10.64 -4.58
C ILE A 202 -14.78 -11.66 -3.91
N ALA A 203 -16.08 -11.41 -3.88
CA ALA A 203 -17.05 -12.34 -3.29
C ALA A 203 -17.20 -13.66 -4.08
N GLU A 204 -16.76 -13.68 -5.34
CA GLU A 204 -16.76 -14.86 -6.21
C GLU A 204 -15.45 -15.67 -6.15
N LEU A 205 -14.41 -15.17 -5.44
CA LEU A 205 -13.11 -15.85 -5.28
C LEU A 205 -13.14 -16.93 -4.22
#